data_5393c1f2cf124a05b9ba24f115e06657
#
_entry.id   5393c1f2cf124a05b9ba24f115e06657
#
_cell.length_a   1.000
_cell.length_b   1.000
_cell.length_c   1.000
_cell.angle_alpha   90.00
_cell.angle_beta   90.00
_cell.angle_gamma   90.00
#
_symmetry.space_group_name_H-M   'P 1'
#
loop_
_entity.id
_entity.type
_entity.pdbx_description
1 polymer ?
#
loop_
_entity_poly.entity_id
_entity_poly.type
_entity_poly.pdbx_seq_one_letter_code
_entity_poly.pdbx_strand_id
1 'polypeptide(L)' 'VPAAEAVLAKMFESDPNPRFRARALWLLGQIEGKTQKYVDLAIADKDKDIRIAGLRLARRMDWM' A
#
# COMPACT_ATOMS: atom_id res chain seq x y z
N VAL A 1 3.51 -2.52 15.52
CA VAL A 1 4.89 -2.94 15.77
C VAL A 1 5.75 -2.51 14.61
N PRO A 2 6.81 -1.73 14.86
CA PRO A 2 7.64 -1.21 13.78
C PRO A 2 8.25 -2.29 12.88
N ALA A 3 8.56 -3.45 13.43
CA ALA A 3 9.15 -4.53 12.64
C ALA A 3 8.19 -5.03 11.57
N ALA A 4 6.91 -5.14 11.90
CA ALA A 4 5.92 -5.60 10.93
C ALA A 4 5.75 -4.59 9.80
N GLU A 5 5.72 -3.31 10.14
CA GLU A 5 5.63 -2.28 9.13
C GLU A 5 6.85 -2.31 8.20
N ALA A 6 8.04 -2.46 8.76
CA ALA A 6 9.25 -2.49 7.96
C ALA A 6 9.26 -3.65 6.97
N VAL A 7 8.83 -4.83 7.42
CA VAL A 7 8.76 -6.00 6.55
C VAL A 7 7.75 -5.77 5.42
N LEU A 8 6.58 -5.26 5.75
CA LEU A 8 5.54 -5.01 4.75
C LEU A 8 5.97 -3.92 3.78
N ALA A 9 6.62 -2.88 4.25
CA ALA A 9 7.08 -1.80 3.39
C ALA A 9 8.10 -2.30 2.39
N LYS A 10 9.02 -3.13 2.83
CA LYS A 10 10.03 -3.71 1.95
C LYS A 10 9.38 -4.62 0.92
N MET A 11 8.42 -5.40 1.33
CA MET A 11 7.66 -6.27 0.44
C MET A 11 6.92 -5.46 -0.62
N PHE A 12 6.29 -4.38 -0.20
CA PHE A 12 5.58 -3.50 -1.11
C PHE A 12 6.52 -2.87 -2.14
N GLU A 13 7.71 -2.47 -1.71
CA GLU A 13 8.65 -1.78 -2.58
C GLU A 13 9.36 -2.71 -3.56
N SER A 14 9.70 -3.92 -3.15
CA SER A 14 10.64 -4.72 -3.89
C SER A 14 10.22 -6.14 -4.22
N ASP A 15 9.07 -6.60 -3.75
CA ASP A 15 8.63 -7.95 -4.09
C ASP A 15 8.32 -8.01 -5.60
N PRO A 16 8.82 -9.03 -6.30
CA PRO A 16 8.58 -9.13 -7.75
C PRO A 16 7.15 -9.49 -8.12
N ASN A 17 6.37 -10.01 -7.18
CA ASN A 17 5.01 -10.43 -7.46
C ASN A 17 4.02 -9.30 -7.15
N PRO A 18 3.30 -8.76 -8.16
CA PRO A 18 2.37 -7.66 -7.93
C PRO A 18 1.27 -7.99 -6.93
N ARG A 19 0.84 -9.24 -6.86
CA ARG A 19 -0.17 -9.64 -5.90
C ARG A 19 0.31 -9.47 -4.47
N PHE A 20 1.55 -9.86 -4.22
CA PHE A 20 2.14 -9.71 -2.89
C PHE A 20 2.35 -8.24 -2.57
N ARG A 21 2.73 -7.45 -3.56
CA ARG A 21 2.88 -6.03 -3.37
C ARG A 21 1.54 -5.38 -3.01
N ALA A 22 0.48 -5.76 -3.71
CA ALA A 22 -0.85 -5.22 -3.44
C ALA A 22 -1.34 -5.62 -2.04
N ARG A 23 -1.06 -6.86 -1.64
CA ARG A 23 -1.44 -7.32 -0.32
C ARG A 23 -0.68 -6.57 0.77
N ALA A 24 0.61 -6.36 0.56
CA ALA A 24 1.41 -5.58 1.51
C ALA A 24 0.87 -4.16 1.62
N LEU A 25 0.54 -3.55 0.50
CA LEU A 25 -0.05 -2.22 0.48
C LEU A 25 -1.34 -2.18 1.29
N TRP A 26 -2.20 -3.17 1.09
CA TRP A 26 -3.47 -3.22 1.80
C TRP A 26 -3.25 -3.27 3.31
N LEU A 27 -2.31 -4.11 3.74
CA LEU A 27 -1.99 -4.22 5.16
C LEU A 27 -1.34 -2.94 5.70
N LEU A 28 -0.47 -2.33 4.93
CA LEU A 28 0.15 -1.06 5.33
C LEU A 28 -0.89 0.03 5.46
N GLY A 29 -1.90 0.01 4.63
CA GLY A 29 -2.98 0.99 4.69
C GLY A 29 -3.85 0.88 5.93
N GLN A 30 -3.75 -0.24 6.65
CA GLN A 30 -4.48 -0.40 7.91
C GLN A 30 -3.79 0.25 9.08
N ILE A 31 -2.55 0.66 8.92
CA ILE A 31 -1.78 1.27 10.01
C ILE A 31 -2.26 2.70 10.21
N GLU A 32 -2.74 2.97 11.42
CA GLU A 32 -3.27 4.28 11.75
C GLU A 32 -2.19 5.36 11.57
N GLY A 33 -2.56 6.41 10.87
CA GLY A 33 -1.65 7.52 10.61
C GLY A 33 -0.70 7.30 9.44
N LYS A 34 -0.73 6.14 8.80
CA LYS A 34 0.16 5.82 7.69
C LYS A 34 -0.56 5.62 6.37
N THR A 35 -1.87 5.55 6.38
CA THR A 35 -2.66 5.23 5.19
C THR A 35 -2.37 6.19 4.04
N GLN A 36 -2.38 7.48 4.31
CA GLN A 36 -2.16 8.49 3.27
C GLN A 36 -0.79 8.30 2.61
N LYS A 37 0.22 8.05 3.42
CA LYS A 37 1.58 7.87 2.91
C LYS A 37 1.64 6.73 1.90
N TYR A 38 1.05 5.60 2.25
CA TYR A 38 1.14 4.43 1.38
C TYR A 38 0.22 4.52 0.18
N VAL A 39 -0.91 5.17 0.33
CA VAL A 39 -1.78 5.44 -0.82
C VAL A 39 -1.05 6.32 -1.82
N ASP A 40 -0.41 7.39 -1.35
CA ASP A 40 0.32 8.28 -2.24
C ASP A 40 1.43 7.54 -3.00
N LEU A 41 2.14 6.67 -2.29
CA LEU A 41 3.18 5.86 -2.94
C LEU A 41 2.58 4.92 -3.98
N ALA A 42 1.44 4.33 -3.66
CA ALA A 42 0.81 3.37 -4.56
C ALA A 42 0.30 4.01 -5.84
N ILE A 43 -0.34 5.16 -5.75
CA ILE A 43 -0.87 5.81 -6.94
C ILE A 43 0.22 6.38 -7.83
N ALA A 44 1.43 6.52 -7.30
CA ALA A 44 2.59 6.93 -8.07
C ALA A 44 3.41 5.74 -8.59
N ASP A 45 3.00 4.52 -8.27
CA ASP A 45 3.72 3.33 -8.68
C ASP A 45 3.63 3.14 -10.19
N LYS A 46 4.68 2.57 -10.77
CA LYS A 46 4.70 2.31 -12.20
C LYS A 46 3.81 1.14 -12.60
N ASP A 47 3.47 0.27 -11.67
CA ASP A 47 2.60 -0.87 -11.93
C ASP A 47 1.14 -0.42 -11.81
N LYS A 48 0.38 -0.58 -12.90
CA LYS A 48 -1.00 -0.11 -12.91
C LYS A 48 -1.87 -0.84 -11.88
N ASP A 49 -1.59 -2.10 -11.61
CA ASP A 49 -2.37 -2.86 -10.62
C ASP A 49 -2.16 -2.28 -9.22
N ILE A 50 -0.94 -1.84 -8.93
CA ILE A 50 -0.66 -1.20 -7.65
C ILE A 50 -1.36 0.15 -7.58
N ARG A 51 -1.36 0.91 -8.67
CA ARG A 51 -2.09 2.19 -8.70
C ARG A 51 -3.58 2.00 -8.44
N ILE A 52 -4.16 0.97 -9.06
CA ILE A 52 -5.57 0.66 -8.85
C ILE A 52 -5.82 0.25 -7.40
N ALA A 53 -4.94 -0.57 -6.84
CA ALA A 53 -5.07 -0.97 -5.44
C ALA A 53 -5.01 0.25 -4.52
N GLY A 54 -4.12 1.19 -4.81
CA GLY A 54 -4.03 2.42 -4.02
C GLY A 54 -5.31 3.25 -4.09
N LEU A 55 -5.89 3.36 -5.28
CA LEU A 55 -7.14 4.10 -5.45
C LEU A 55 -8.29 3.42 -4.69
N ARG A 56 -8.34 2.09 -4.73
CA ARG A 56 -9.36 1.36 -4.00
C ARG A 56 -9.20 1.53 -2.50
N LEU A 57 -7.98 1.51 -2.03
CA LEU A 57 -7.71 1.72 -0.62
C LEU A 57 -8.15 3.11 -0.18
N ALA A 58 -7.86 4.13 -1.00
CA ALA A 58 -8.27 5.49 -0.71
C ALA A 58 -9.78 5.60 -0.60
N ARG A 59 -10.50 4.98 -1.53
CA ARG A 59 -11.96 5.01 -1.51
C ARG A 59 -12.53 4.28 -0.30
N ARG A 60 -11.92 3.17 0.06
CA ARG A 60 -12.37 2.40 1.21
C ARG A 60 -12.22 3.18 2.51
N MET A 61 -11.19 4.01 2.59
CA MET A 61 -10.98 4.81 3.79
C MET A 61 -11.94 5.98 3.91
N ASP A 62 -12.65 6.27 2.82
CA ASP A 62 -13.72 7.27 2.82
C ASP A 62 -13.26 8.61 3.36
N TRP A 63 -12.34 9.21 2.65
CA TRP A 63 -11.79 10.50 3.07
C TRP A 63 -12.67 11.68 2.72
N MET A 64 -13.78 11.39 2.17
CA MET A 64 -14.68 12.45 1.71
C MET A 64 -15.53 12.98 2.81
#